data_5fa8f788621bd859711bad4ed85fee43
#
_entry.id   5fa8f788621bd859711bad4ed85fee43
#
_cell.length_a   1.000
_cell.length_b   1.000
_cell.length_c   1.000
_cell.angle_alpha   90.00
_cell.angle_beta   90.00
_cell.angle_gamma   90.00
#
_symmetry.space_group_name_H-M   'P 1'
#
loop_
_entity.id
_entity.type
_entity.pdbx_description
1 polymer ?
#
loop_
_entity_poly.entity_id
_entity_poly.type
_entity_poly.pdbx_seq_one_letter_code
_entity_poly.pdbx_strand_id
1 'polypeptide(L)'
;TSILDSTEKKVYPRVDDMLAHIADAALDGARGNSGVILAQFFQGLSDGSAGVDKMTTEHFSKAMQFGAEYAREALAEPKEGTILTVLTDFSNRLIDLIKENQTQDFEHLIADGIKEAEQSLENTPNLLAVLKKAGVVDAGAQGFVDLLHGIFNFIKNGDLKGFKADIKTQQITVDMKKDDIVFENSEFRFCTECLIKGENIEHKKIREALQVNGDSLVIAGSKKKTKVHIHVNKPADIFKICSDFGKVTGEKADDMWQQQEDAQGHKSKEVAIVTDSGADLPDDIDLDIHTVPVRYNFGDIGYVDKLSQTPEEFYKELSTNPEHPKTSQPTPGDFRRQ
;
A
#
# COMPACT_ATOMS: atom_id res chain seq x y z
N THR A 1 -6.71 5.39 8.66
CA THR A 1 -7.36 6.74 8.70
C THR A 1 -8.27 6.97 7.52
N SER A 2 -7.84 6.81 6.25
CA SER A 2 -8.69 7.11 5.06
C SER A 2 -10.04 6.40 5.07
N ILE A 3 -10.10 5.12 5.43
CA ILE A 3 -11.36 4.39 5.57
C ILE A 3 -12.22 5.01 6.66
N LEU A 4 -11.68 5.26 7.86
CA LEU A 4 -12.42 5.85 8.97
C LEU A 4 -12.95 7.24 8.60
N ASP A 5 -12.10 8.12 8.08
CA ASP A 5 -12.47 9.48 7.71
C ASP A 5 -13.60 9.51 6.66
N SER A 6 -13.62 8.51 5.76
CA SER A 6 -14.62 8.42 4.70
C SER A 6 -15.94 7.76 5.12
N THR A 7 -15.92 6.89 6.15
CA THR A 7 -17.09 6.09 6.56
C THR A 7 -17.77 6.58 7.83
N GLU A 8 -17.06 7.25 8.76
CA GLU A 8 -17.53 7.60 10.10
C GLU A 8 -18.86 8.36 10.13
N LYS A 9 -19.15 9.18 9.13
CA LYS A 9 -20.33 10.04 9.06
C LYS A 9 -21.40 9.55 8.09
N LYS A 10 -21.25 8.34 7.53
CA LYS A 10 -22.16 7.80 6.52
C LYS A 10 -22.87 6.56 7.03
N VAL A 11 -24.15 6.45 6.69
CA VAL A 11 -24.94 5.24 6.90
C VAL A 11 -25.16 4.59 5.55
N TYR A 12 -24.79 3.34 5.44
CA TYR A 12 -24.93 2.55 4.23
C TYR A 12 -26.07 1.54 4.42
N PRO A 13 -27.16 1.65 3.67
CA PRO A 13 -28.29 0.71 3.79
C PRO A 13 -27.94 -0.68 3.23
N ARG A 14 -26.95 -0.76 2.37
CA ARG A 14 -26.52 -2.00 1.71
C ARG A 14 -25.04 -2.27 1.99
N VAL A 15 -24.69 -3.55 2.10
CA VAL A 15 -23.30 -3.99 2.36
C VAL A 15 -22.41 -3.75 1.15
N ASP A 16 -22.90 -4.03 -0.07
CA ASP A 16 -22.12 -3.82 -1.30
C ASP A 16 -21.73 -2.34 -1.50
N ASP A 17 -22.62 -1.39 -1.23
CA ASP A 17 -22.32 0.04 -1.30
C ASP A 17 -21.24 0.44 -0.28
N MET A 18 -21.33 -0.11 0.94
CA MET A 18 -20.34 0.15 1.99
C MET A 18 -18.97 -0.39 1.62
N LEU A 19 -18.89 -1.64 1.13
CA LEU A 19 -17.64 -2.28 0.75
C LEU A 19 -16.98 -1.61 -0.45
N ALA A 20 -17.77 -1.17 -1.44
CA ALA A 20 -17.26 -0.40 -2.57
C ALA A 20 -16.61 0.92 -2.11
N HIS A 21 -17.23 1.59 -1.14
CA HIS A 21 -16.66 2.81 -0.58
C HIS A 21 -15.40 2.56 0.27
N ILE A 22 -15.38 1.47 1.04
CA ILE A 22 -14.19 1.03 1.80
C ILE A 22 -13.03 0.73 0.85
N ALA A 23 -13.29 0.01 -0.25
CA ALA A 23 -12.27 -0.33 -1.25
C ALA A 23 -11.66 0.92 -1.89
N ASP A 24 -12.48 1.89 -2.28
CA ASP A 24 -12.00 3.16 -2.85
C ASP A 24 -11.16 3.96 -1.85
N ALA A 25 -11.63 4.08 -0.60
CA ALA A 25 -10.90 4.77 0.46
C ALA A 25 -9.60 4.05 0.88
N ALA A 26 -9.60 2.72 0.85
CA ALA A 26 -8.39 1.92 1.09
C ALA A 26 -7.35 2.17 0.02
N LEU A 27 -7.75 2.24 -1.25
CA LEU A 27 -6.85 2.52 -2.37
C LEU A 27 -6.22 3.91 -2.26
N ASP A 28 -7.00 4.93 -1.88
CA ASP A 28 -6.49 6.30 -1.66
C ASP A 28 -5.50 6.37 -0.49
N GLY A 29 -5.77 5.63 0.57
CA GLY A 29 -4.93 5.58 1.76
C GLY A 29 -3.74 4.63 1.69
N ALA A 30 -3.68 3.75 0.68
CA ALA A 30 -2.65 2.73 0.56
C ALA A 30 -1.24 3.34 0.47
N ARG A 31 -0.29 2.73 1.21
CA ARG A 31 1.13 3.09 1.21
C ARG A 31 1.98 1.83 1.19
N GLY A 32 3.01 1.83 0.34
CA GLY A 32 3.91 0.69 0.17
C GLY A 32 3.20 -0.58 -0.28
N ASN A 33 3.95 -1.66 -0.45
CA ASN A 33 3.43 -2.95 -0.95
C ASN A 33 2.27 -3.49 -0.11
N SER A 34 2.42 -3.58 1.21
CA SER A 34 1.39 -4.16 2.09
C SER A 34 0.09 -3.34 2.07
N GLY A 35 0.19 -2.00 2.01
CA GLY A 35 -0.99 -1.14 1.90
C GLY A 35 -1.74 -1.33 0.59
N VAL A 36 -1.01 -1.49 -0.53
CA VAL A 36 -1.62 -1.71 -1.84
C VAL A 36 -2.23 -3.11 -1.95
N ILE A 37 -1.57 -4.13 -1.38
CA ILE A 37 -2.10 -5.50 -1.28
C ILE A 37 -3.42 -5.50 -0.50
N LEU A 38 -3.45 -4.83 0.65
CA LEU A 38 -4.66 -4.76 1.48
C LEU A 38 -5.78 -3.97 0.78
N ALA A 39 -5.46 -2.91 0.04
CA ALA A 39 -6.47 -2.19 -0.75
C ALA A 39 -7.07 -3.07 -1.84
N GLN A 40 -6.24 -3.92 -2.48
CA GLN A 40 -6.72 -4.87 -3.48
C GLN A 40 -7.55 -6.00 -2.84
N PHE A 41 -7.20 -6.43 -1.64
CA PHE A 41 -8.03 -7.33 -0.85
C PHE A 41 -9.43 -6.74 -0.62
N PHE A 42 -9.53 -5.45 -0.21
CA PHE A 42 -10.83 -4.79 -0.06
C PHE A 42 -11.57 -4.62 -1.38
N GLN A 43 -10.87 -4.44 -2.50
CA GLN A 43 -11.49 -4.41 -3.83
C GLN A 43 -12.13 -5.78 -4.16
N GLY A 44 -11.40 -6.88 -3.93
CA GLY A 44 -11.95 -8.22 -4.14
C GLY A 44 -13.13 -8.53 -3.21
N LEU A 45 -13.06 -8.06 -1.96
CA LEU A 45 -14.17 -8.16 -1.01
C LEU A 45 -15.43 -7.43 -1.51
N SER A 46 -15.24 -6.23 -2.06
CA SER A 46 -16.32 -5.44 -2.66
C SER A 46 -16.93 -6.14 -3.87
N ASP A 47 -16.10 -6.61 -4.79
CA ASP A 47 -16.57 -7.26 -6.02
C ASP A 47 -17.25 -8.60 -5.72
N GLY A 48 -16.72 -9.37 -4.76
CA GLY A 48 -17.31 -10.62 -4.26
C GLY A 48 -18.63 -10.44 -3.50
N SER A 49 -18.94 -9.20 -3.09
CA SER A 49 -20.18 -8.84 -2.39
C SER A 49 -21.17 -8.08 -3.28
N ALA A 50 -20.92 -7.96 -4.57
CA ALA A 50 -21.80 -7.24 -5.48
C ALA A 50 -23.24 -7.79 -5.46
N GLY A 51 -24.22 -6.90 -5.26
CA GLY A 51 -25.63 -7.25 -5.14
C GLY A 51 -26.07 -7.77 -3.77
N VAL A 52 -25.18 -7.79 -2.78
CA VAL A 52 -25.49 -8.26 -1.42
C VAL A 52 -26.01 -7.14 -0.55
N ASP A 53 -27.27 -7.24 -0.13
CA ASP A 53 -27.88 -6.28 0.80
C ASP A 53 -27.42 -6.53 2.26
N LYS A 54 -27.40 -7.80 2.66
CA LYS A 54 -27.03 -8.25 4.01
C LYS A 54 -26.01 -9.39 3.94
N MET A 55 -24.94 -9.26 4.68
CA MET A 55 -23.88 -10.25 4.74
C MET A 55 -24.34 -11.48 5.55
N THR A 56 -24.30 -12.66 4.93
CA THR A 56 -24.38 -13.96 5.63
C THR A 56 -22.96 -14.52 5.79
N THR A 57 -22.80 -15.54 6.63
CA THR A 57 -21.51 -16.22 6.82
C THR A 57 -20.98 -16.83 5.52
N GLU A 58 -21.87 -17.35 4.67
CA GLU A 58 -21.52 -17.90 3.37
C GLU A 58 -21.07 -16.80 2.39
N HIS A 59 -21.81 -15.69 2.32
CA HIS A 59 -21.40 -14.55 1.47
C HIS A 59 -20.07 -13.95 1.94
N PHE A 60 -19.89 -13.81 3.26
CA PHE A 60 -18.65 -13.33 3.85
C PHE A 60 -17.45 -14.20 3.48
N SER A 61 -17.56 -15.52 3.65
CA SER A 61 -16.48 -16.46 3.34
C SER A 61 -16.08 -16.40 1.85
N LYS A 62 -17.06 -16.33 0.95
CA LYS A 62 -16.82 -16.16 -0.49
C LYS A 62 -16.16 -14.82 -0.79
N ALA A 63 -16.64 -13.73 -0.19
CA ALA A 63 -16.06 -12.41 -0.38
C ALA A 63 -14.60 -12.34 0.11
N MET A 64 -14.28 -12.98 1.25
CA MET A 64 -12.91 -13.10 1.75
C MET A 64 -12.01 -13.87 0.78
N GLN A 65 -12.52 -14.92 0.15
CA GLN A 65 -11.79 -15.66 -0.88
C GLN A 65 -11.49 -14.77 -2.10
N PHE A 66 -12.49 -14.04 -2.62
CA PHE A 66 -12.26 -13.05 -3.69
C PHE A 66 -11.20 -12.01 -3.30
N GLY A 67 -11.26 -11.54 -2.04
CA GLY A 67 -10.26 -10.63 -1.50
C GLY A 67 -8.85 -11.20 -1.56
N ALA A 68 -8.65 -12.43 -1.10
CA ALA A 68 -7.35 -13.10 -1.12
C ALA A 68 -6.83 -13.35 -2.55
N GLU A 69 -7.70 -13.75 -3.47
CA GLU A 69 -7.37 -13.95 -4.89
C GLU A 69 -6.92 -12.62 -5.53
N TYR A 70 -7.69 -11.53 -5.35
CA TYR A 70 -7.36 -10.20 -5.88
C TYR A 70 -6.05 -9.66 -5.31
N ALA A 71 -5.82 -9.83 -4.00
CA ALA A 71 -4.57 -9.45 -3.35
C ALA A 71 -3.36 -10.15 -3.99
N ARG A 72 -3.50 -11.44 -4.30
CA ARG A 72 -2.45 -12.24 -4.95
C ARG A 72 -2.22 -11.82 -6.41
N GLU A 73 -3.29 -11.57 -7.16
CA GLU A 73 -3.23 -11.14 -8.56
C GLU A 73 -2.66 -9.73 -8.73
N ALA A 74 -2.68 -8.90 -7.69
CA ALA A 74 -2.11 -7.55 -7.74
C ALA A 74 -0.60 -7.55 -7.97
N LEU A 75 0.11 -8.59 -7.51
CA LEU A 75 1.56 -8.69 -7.61
C LEU A 75 1.99 -9.40 -8.91
N ALA A 76 3.11 -8.94 -9.47
CA ALA A 76 3.78 -9.64 -10.57
C ALA A 76 4.38 -10.96 -10.09
N GLU A 77 4.99 -10.96 -8.89
CA GLU A 77 5.64 -12.10 -8.26
C GLU A 77 5.17 -12.25 -6.80
N PRO A 78 4.04 -12.96 -6.56
CA PRO A 78 3.57 -13.21 -5.21
C PRO A 78 4.54 -14.13 -4.45
N LYS A 79 4.91 -13.72 -3.22
CA LYS A 79 5.82 -14.48 -2.35
C LYS A 79 5.08 -15.10 -1.18
N GLU A 80 5.34 -16.39 -0.91
CA GLU A 80 4.82 -17.07 0.28
C GLU A 80 5.56 -16.60 1.55
N GLY A 81 4.92 -16.77 2.70
CA GLY A 81 5.42 -16.26 3.98
C GLY A 81 5.17 -14.78 4.20
N THR A 82 4.25 -14.20 3.46
CA THR A 82 3.82 -12.81 3.56
C THR A 82 2.33 -12.70 3.92
N ILE A 83 1.80 -11.49 4.01
CA ILE A 83 0.37 -11.22 4.17
C ILE A 83 -0.50 -12.03 3.18
N LEU A 84 0.01 -12.34 1.97
CA LEU A 84 -0.73 -13.12 0.97
C LEU A 84 -1.04 -14.54 1.46
N THR A 85 -0.07 -15.19 2.11
CA THR A 85 -0.24 -16.53 2.67
C THR A 85 -1.31 -16.50 3.75
N VAL A 86 -1.24 -15.55 4.68
CA VAL A 86 -2.20 -15.45 5.79
C VAL A 86 -3.61 -15.10 5.30
N LEU A 87 -3.76 -14.22 4.31
CA LEU A 87 -5.05 -13.92 3.66
C LEU A 87 -5.65 -15.18 3.02
N THR A 88 -4.82 -15.97 2.34
CA THR A 88 -5.24 -17.21 1.66
C THR A 88 -5.66 -18.27 2.66
N ASP A 89 -4.86 -18.54 3.70
CA ASP A 89 -5.13 -19.55 4.70
C ASP A 89 -6.39 -19.21 5.50
N PHE A 90 -6.53 -17.95 5.94
CA PHE A 90 -7.73 -17.46 6.59
C PHE A 90 -8.98 -17.68 5.72
N SER A 91 -8.95 -17.25 4.47
CA SER A 91 -10.12 -17.36 3.58
C SER A 91 -10.50 -18.82 3.27
N ASN A 92 -9.50 -19.67 3.06
CA ASN A 92 -9.71 -21.11 2.85
C ASN A 92 -10.35 -21.77 4.09
N ARG A 93 -9.87 -21.43 5.30
CA ARG A 93 -10.46 -21.94 6.54
C ARG A 93 -11.93 -21.58 6.67
N LEU A 94 -12.31 -20.33 6.35
CA LEU A 94 -13.72 -19.91 6.36
C LEU A 94 -14.57 -20.73 5.38
N ILE A 95 -14.07 -20.96 4.17
CA ILE A 95 -14.78 -21.77 3.16
C ILE A 95 -14.96 -23.22 3.63
N ASP A 96 -13.94 -23.82 4.26
CA ASP A 96 -14.00 -25.18 4.74
C ASP A 96 -15.00 -25.32 5.90
N LEU A 97 -15.02 -24.37 6.84
CA LEU A 97 -16.01 -24.33 7.93
C LEU A 97 -17.46 -24.28 7.41
N ILE A 98 -17.70 -23.50 6.34
CA ILE A 98 -19.03 -23.44 5.71
C ILE A 98 -19.39 -24.76 5.02
N LYS A 99 -18.45 -25.39 4.27
CA LYS A 99 -18.68 -26.69 3.62
C LYS A 99 -18.98 -27.81 4.62
N GLU A 100 -18.31 -27.79 5.76
CA GLU A 100 -18.47 -28.77 6.83
C GLU A 100 -19.72 -28.52 7.69
N ASN A 101 -20.49 -27.46 7.41
CA ASN A 101 -21.64 -27.01 8.21
C ASN A 101 -21.33 -26.83 9.71
N GLN A 102 -20.08 -26.48 10.03
CA GLN A 102 -19.62 -26.37 11.41
C GLN A 102 -20.03 -25.06 12.09
N THR A 103 -20.30 -24.00 11.29
CA THR A 103 -20.71 -22.71 11.86
C THR A 103 -21.81 -22.06 11.02
N GLN A 104 -22.83 -21.48 11.71
CA GLN A 104 -23.88 -20.67 11.10
C GLN A 104 -23.88 -19.22 11.59
N ASP A 105 -23.01 -18.87 12.53
CA ASP A 105 -22.88 -17.52 13.06
C ASP A 105 -21.48 -16.94 12.86
N PHE A 106 -21.42 -15.62 12.86
CA PHE A 106 -20.19 -14.89 12.61
C PHE A 106 -19.16 -15.00 13.74
N GLU A 107 -19.59 -15.17 15.00
CA GLU A 107 -18.67 -15.21 16.13
C GLU A 107 -17.77 -16.44 16.03
N HIS A 108 -18.36 -17.62 15.84
CA HIS A 108 -17.62 -18.87 15.70
C HIS A 108 -16.79 -18.90 14.39
N LEU A 109 -17.38 -18.46 13.29
CA LEU A 109 -16.69 -18.41 11.99
C LEU A 109 -15.40 -17.58 12.07
N ILE A 110 -15.50 -16.35 12.60
CA ILE A 110 -14.35 -15.46 12.72
C ILE A 110 -13.34 -15.97 13.75
N ALA A 111 -13.80 -16.50 14.90
CA ALA A 111 -12.91 -17.04 15.92
C ALA A 111 -12.04 -18.19 15.40
N ASP A 112 -12.62 -19.10 14.63
CA ASP A 112 -11.87 -20.22 14.05
C ASP A 112 -10.99 -19.77 12.87
N GLY A 113 -11.46 -18.82 12.07
CA GLY A 113 -10.63 -18.21 11.05
C GLY A 113 -9.40 -17.48 11.62
N ILE A 114 -9.56 -16.76 12.74
CA ILE A 114 -8.43 -16.08 13.43
C ILE A 114 -7.37 -17.08 13.87
N LYS A 115 -7.76 -18.22 14.45
CA LYS A 115 -6.80 -19.26 14.86
C LYS A 115 -5.93 -19.73 13.69
N GLU A 116 -6.54 -19.93 12.54
CA GLU A 116 -5.80 -20.29 11.32
C GLU A 116 -4.88 -19.17 10.88
N ALA A 117 -5.36 -17.92 10.87
CA ALA A 117 -4.55 -16.76 10.50
C ALA A 117 -3.35 -16.57 11.45
N GLU A 118 -3.51 -16.80 12.76
CA GLU A 118 -2.44 -16.74 13.75
C GLU A 118 -1.39 -17.84 13.50
N GLN A 119 -1.81 -19.07 13.24
CA GLN A 119 -0.90 -20.17 12.92
C GLN A 119 -0.13 -19.90 11.62
N SER A 120 -0.81 -19.39 10.61
CA SER A 120 -0.20 -19.00 9.34
C SER A 120 0.81 -17.85 9.55
N LEU A 121 0.48 -16.84 10.36
CA LEU A 121 1.37 -15.76 10.73
C LEU A 121 2.64 -16.26 11.41
N GLU A 122 2.50 -17.13 12.43
CA GLU A 122 3.63 -17.74 13.14
C GLU A 122 4.53 -18.56 12.21
N ASN A 123 3.96 -19.09 11.12
CA ASN A 123 4.69 -19.89 10.14
C ASN A 123 5.39 -19.04 9.05
N THR A 124 5.12 -17.75 8.94
CA THR A 124 5.73 -16.89 7.90
C THR A 124 7.27 -16.95 7.89
N PRO A 125 8.01 -17.01 9.02
CA PRO A 125 9.47 -17.13 9.01
C PRO A 125 9.97 -18.47 8.44
N ASN A 126 9.17 -19.50 8.45
CA ASN A 126 9.55 -20.79 7.86
C ASN A 126 9.41 -20.81 6.33
N LEU A 127 8.57 -19.94 5.79
CA LEU A 127 8.31 -19.81 4.35
C LEU A 127 9.20 -18.75 3.69
N LEU A 128 9.61 -17.71 4.42
CA LEU A 128 10.41 -16.61 3.89
C LEU A 128 11.74 -16.46 4.66
N ALA A 129 12.83 -16.82 4.00
CA ALA A 129 14.16 -16.92 4.63
C ALA A 129 14.63 -15.60 5.30
N VAL A 130 14.28 -14.44 4.76
CA VAL A 130 14.63 -13.13 5.33
C VAL A 130 13.97 -12.92 6.69
N LEU A 131 12.71 -13.34 6.87
CA LEU A 131 12.01 -13.26 8.15
C LEU A 131 12.61 -14.22 9.17
N LYS A 132 12.96 -15.44 8.73
CA LYS A 132 13.64 -16.42 9.58
C LYS A 132 14.99 -15.90 10.09
N LYS A 133 15.77 -15.28 9.21
CA LYS A 133 17.07 -14.67 9.54
C LYS A 133 16.91 -13.51 10.53
N ALA A 134 15.87 -12.68 10.35
CA ALA A 134 15.56 -11.57 11.20
C ALA A 134 14.87 -11.98 12.52
N GLY A 135 14.37 -13.22 12.65
CA GLY A 135 13.65 -13.69 13.83
C GLY A 135 12.29 -13.02 14.07
N VAL A 136 11.63 -12.57 12.99
CA VAL A 136 10.36 -11.84 13.01
C VAL A 136 9.32 -12.49 12.12
N VAL A 137 8.05 -12.19 12.36
CA VAL A 137 6.93 -12.53 11.46
C VAL A 137 6.73 -11.44 10.42
N ASP A 138 5.92 -11.69 9.39
CA ASP A 138 5.57 -10.68 8.39
C ASP A 138 4.71 -9.57 9.02
N ALA A 139 5.18 -8.33 8.93
CA ALA A 139 4.52 -7.17 9.54
C ALA A 139 3.15 -6.85 8.90
N GLY A 140 3.02 -7.07 7.59
CA GLY A 140 1.75 -6.90 6.88
C GLY A 140 0.72 -7.93 7.33
N ALA A 141 1.13 -9.18 7.49
CA ALA A 141 0.30 -10.26 8.02
C ALA A 141 -0.11 -10.00 9.48
N GLN A 142 0.80 -9.52 10.33
CA GLN A 142 0.47 -9.11 11.69
C GLN A 142 -0.63 -8.05 11.71
N GLY A 143 -0.49 -7.01 10.87
CA GLY A 143 -1.51 -5.96 10.76
C GLY A 143 -2.87 -6.47 10.30
N PHE A 144 -2.91 -7.50 9.45
CA PHE A 144 -4.15 -8.15 9.05
C PHE A 144 -4.77 -8.95 10.21
N VAL A 145 -3.99 -9.72 10.97
CA VAL A 145 -4.46 -10.44 12.15
C VAL A 145 -5.01 -9.47 13.20
N ASP A 146 -4.33 -8.35 13.44
CA ASP A 146 -4.80 -7.29 14.35
C ASP A 146 -6.15 -6.71 13.90
N LEU A 147 -6.36 -6.52 12.58
CA LEU A 147 -7.65 -6.11 12.01
C LEU A 147 -8.75 -7.15 12.30
N LEU A 148 -8.45 -8.44 12.11
CA LEU A 148 -9.40 -9.51 12.40
C LEU A 148 -9.80 -9.56 13.89
N HIS A 149 -8.85 -9.36 14.79
CA HIS A 149 -9.13 -9.24 16.23
C HIS A 149 -10.02 -8.05 16.54
N GLY A 150 -9.81 -6.90 15.88
CA GLY A 150 -10.67 -5.73 16.00
C GLY A 150 -12.11 -6.03 15.60
N ILE A 151 -12.31 -6.70 14.46
CA ILE A 151 -13.62 -7.13 13.96
C ILE A 151 -14.28 -8.10 14.94
N PHE A 152 -13.55 -9.11 15.41
CA PHE A 152 -14.06 -10.12 16.36
C PHE A 152 -14.50 -9.47 17.67
N ASN A 153 -13.69 -8.59 18.23
CA ASN A 153 -14.04 -7.88 19.46
C ASN A 153 -15.32 -7.03 19.31
N PHE A 154 -15.50 -6.41 18.15
CA PHE A 154 -16.74 -5.68 17.85
C PHE A 154 -17.95 -6.61 17.76
N ILE A 155 -17.83 -7.76 17.08
CA ILE A 155 -18.91 -8.75 16.97
C ILE A 155 -19.33 -9.24 18.35
N LYS A 156 -18.34 -9.54 19.22
CA LYS A 156 -18.58 -10.08 20.56
C LYS A 156 -19.16 -9.08 21.54
N ASN A 157 -18.69 -7.85 21.52
CA ASN A 157 -19.00 -6.86 22.57
C ASN A 157 -20.00 -5.79 22.13
N GLY A 158 -20.28 -5.67 20.83
CA GLY A 158 -21.22 -4.68 20.27
C GLY A 158 -20.80 -3.21 20.43
N ASP A 159 -19.61 -2.95 20.99
CA ASP A 159 -19.12 -1.59 21.27
C ASP A 159 -17.60 -1.50 21.05
N LEU A 160 -17.19 -0.44 20.35
CA LEU A 160 -15.77 -0.06 20.19
C LEU A 160 -15.25 0.80 21.35
N LYS A 161 -16.12 1.33 22.23
CA LYS A 161 -15.75 2.28 23.29
C LYS A 161 -14.92 1.65 24.42
N GLY A 162 -14.90 0.34 24.54
CA GLY A 162 -14.04 -0.41 25.49
C GLY A 162 -12.70 -0.82 24.90
N PHE A 163 -12.47 -0.66 23.62
CA PHE A 163 -11.23 -1.00 22.96
C PHE A 163 -10.18 0.09 23.21
N LYS A 164 -9.69 0.17 24.42
CA LYS A 164 -8.27 0.46 24.60
C LYS A 164 -7.60 -0.79 24.01
N ALA A 165 -7.01 -0.62 22.83
CA ALA A 165 -6.01 -1.55 22.40
C ALA A 165 -5.05 -1.69 23.59
N ASP A 166 -5.16 -2.80 24.35
CA ASP A 166 -4.00 -3.38 24.96
C ASP A 166 -3.17 -3.84 23.75
N ILE A 167 -2.72 -2.84 22.98
CA ILE A 167 -1.51 -2.96 22.26
C ILE A 167 -0.49 -3.16 23.40
N LYS A 168 -0.40 -4.38 23.90
CA LYS A 168 0.90 -4.93 24.13
C LYS A 168 1.51 -4.89 22.72
N THR A 169 1.94 -3.70 22.35
CA THR A 169 3.18 -3.56 21.67
C THR A 169 4.10 -4.35 22.61
N GLN A 170 4.18 -5.67 22.46
CA GLN A 170 5.46 -6.27 22.59
C GLN A 170 6.25 -5.39 21.62
N GLN A 171 6.83 -4.33 22.16
CA GLN A 171 8.09 -3.92 21.70
C GLN A 171 8.87 -5.23 21.77
N ILE A 172 8.81 -5.98 20.68
CA ILE A 172 9.90 -6.83 20.32
C ILE A 172 11.00 -5.79 20.12
N THR A 173 11.60 -5.41 21.23
CA THR A 173 12.94 -4.92 21.27
C THR A 173 13.74 -6.15 20.85
N VAL A 174 13.66 -6.42 19.54
CA VAL A 174 14.71 -7.15 18.89
C VAL A 174 15.88 -6.21 19.13
N ASP A 175 16.73 -6.60 20.07
CA ASP A 175 18.05 -6.05 20.23
C ASP A 175 18.83 -6.52 18.98
N MET A 176 18.34 -6.04 17.82
CA MET A 176 19.00 -6.20 16.55
C MET A 176 20.26 -5.38 16.69
N LYS A 177 21.38 -6.05 16.85
CA LYS A 177 22.65 -5.44 16.53
C LYS A 177 22.48 -4.87 15.14
N LYS A 178 22.64 -3.55 15.00
CA LYS A 178 22.45 -2.78 13.75
C LYS A 178 23.17 -3.40 12.54
N ASP A 179 24.08 -4.33 12.76
CA ASP A 179 24.88 -5.00 11.73
C ASP A 179 24.18 -6.20 11.06
N ASP A 180 23.00 -6.64 11.55
CA ASP A 180 22.31 -7.82 11.04
C ASP A 180 21.13 -7.51 10.10
N ILE A 181 20.80 -6.25 9.87
CA ILE A 181 19.81 -5.85 8.88
C ILE A 181 20.52 -5.79 7.52
N VAL A 182 20.61 -6.92 6.86
CA VAL A 182 20.96 -6.96 5.44
C VAL A 182 19.72 -6.50 4.68
N PHE A 183 19.64 -5.20 4.43
CA PHE A 183 18.79 -4.72 3.36
C PHE A 183 19.34 -5.36 2.08
N GLU A 184 18.55 -6.21 1.42
CA GLU A 184 18.85 -6.56 0.03
C GLU A 184 18.99 -5.23 -0.70
N ASN A 185 20.18 -4.93 -1.19
CA ASN A 185 20.40 -3.76 -2.03
C ASN A 185 19.44 -3.88 -3.21
N SER A 186 18.34 -3.13 -3.18
CA SER A 186 17.48 -3.04 -4.33
C SER A 186 18.31 -2.51 -5.50
N GLU A 187 18.30 -3.19 -6.63
CA GLU A 187 18.91 -2.72 -7.87
C GLU A 187 18.29 -1.39 -8.32
N PHE A 188 17.09 -1.11 -7.85
CA PHE A 188 16.30 0.06 -8.17
C PHE A 188 16.27 1.06 -7.01
N ARG A 189 16.50 2.32 -7.33
CA ARG A 189 16.64 3.40 -6.35
C ARG A 189 15.33 3.96 -5.84
N PHE A 190 14.33 4.10 -6.72
CA PHE A 190 13.11 4.82 -6.40
C PHE A 190 11.90 3.90 -6.23
N CYS A 191 11.22 4.01 -5.07
CA CYS A 191 9.87 3.51 -4.88
C CYS A 191 8.89 4.50 -5.53
N THR A 192 8.29 4.11 -6.64
CA THR A 192 7.47 4.96 -7.50
C THR A 192 6.02 4.56 -7.43
N GLU A 193 5.14 5.51 -7.17
CA GLU A 193 3.70 5.31 -7.09
C GLU A 193 2.94 6.34 -7.92
N CYS A 194 1.85 5.94 -8.54
CA CYS A 194 0.87 6.84 -9.13
C CYS A 194 -0.53 6.25 -9.15
N LEU A 195 -1.52 7.09 -9.42
CA LEU A 195 -2.91 6.73 -9.56
C LEU A 195 -3.37 7.05 -10.98
N ILE A 196 -3.87 6.05 -11.70
CA ILE A 196 -4.44 6.19 -13.04
C ILE A 196 -5.95 6.27 -12.91
N LYS A 197 -6.58 7.28 -13.53
CA LYS A 197 -8.05 7.42 -13.63
C LYS A 197 -8.48 7.29 -15.07
N GLY A 198 -9.49 6.44 -15.34
CA GLY A 198 -10.00 6.19 -16.68
C GLY A 198 -11.34 5.45 -16.65
N GLU A 199 -11.89 5.10 -17.81
CA GLU A 199 -13.20 4.41 -17.87
C GLU A 199 -13.08 2.88 -17.94
N ASN A 200 -12.00 2.35 -18.52
CA ASN A 200 -11.81 0.91 -18.70
C ASN A 200 -10.32 0.54 -18.64
N ILE A 201 -9.72 0.72 -17.48
CA ILE A 201 -8.31 0.43 -17.25
C ILE A 201 -8.09 -1.08 -17.19
N GLU A 202 -7.20 -1.58 -18.06
CA GLU A 202 -6.87 -3.01 -18.15
C GLU A 202 -5.55 -3.29 -17.40
N HIS A 203 -5.62 -3.82 -16.17
CA HIS A 203 -4.46 -4.12 -15.32
C HIS A 203 -3.43 -5.00 -16.02
N LYS A 204 -3.88 -5.96 -16.86
CA LYS A 204 -2.98 -6.84 -17.60
C LYS A 204 -2.08 -6.06 -18.56
N LYS A 205 -2.63 -5.10 -19.31
CA LYS A 205 -1.85 -4.27 -20.24
C LYS A 205 -0.85 -3.36 -19.51
N ILE A 206 -1.26 -2.80 -18.37
CA ILE A 206 -0.35 -2.01 -17.52
C ILE A 206 0.80 -2.90 -17.03
N ARG A 207 0.51 -4.12 -16.57
CA ARG A 207 1.53 -5.07 -16.12
C ARG A 207 2.52 -5.40 -17.24
N GLU A 208 2.03 -5.75 -18.42
CA GLU A 208 2.86 -6.05 -19.59
C GLU A 208 3.76 -4.87 -19.98
N ALA A 209 3.27 -3.63 -19.85
CA ALA A 209 4.04 -2.43 -20.17
C ALA A 209 5.09 -2.07 -19.12
N LEU A 210 4.84 -2.37 -17.83
CA LEU A 210 5.69 -1.90 -16.73
C LEU A 210 6.67 -2.94 -16.19
N GLN A 211 6.38 -4.24 -16.28
CA GLN A 211 7.18 -5.31 -15.66
C GLN A 211 8.64 -5.38 -16.13
N VAL A 212 8.96 -4.79 -17.27
CA VAL A 212 10.31 -4.75 -17.84
C VAL A 212 11.12 -3.54 -17.33
N ASN A 213 10.51 -2.61 -16.62
CA ASN A 213 11.13 -1.36 -16.21
C ASN A 213 11.67 -1.37 -14.78
N GLY A 214 11.28 -2.36 -13.97
CA GLY A 214 11.66 -2.42 -12.56
C GLY A 214 11.20 -3.69 -11.87
N ASP A 215 11.29 -3.70 -10.54
CA ASP A 215 10.81 -4.79 -9.69
C ASP A 215 9.65 -4.34 -8.77
N SER A 216 9.18 -5.29 -7.95
CA SER A 216 8.13 -5.03 -6.93
C SER A 216 6.85 -4.41 -7.50
N LEU A 217 6.54 -4.70 -8.77
CA LEU A 217 5.34 -4.16 -9.43
C LEU A 217 4.06 -4.67 -8.78
N VAL A 218 3.27 -3.73 -8.28
CA VAL A 218 1.92 -3.96 -7.74
C VAL A 218 0.92 -3.08 -8.46
N ILE A 219 -0.17 -3.67 -8.92
CA ILE A 219 -1.27 -2.97 -9.60
C ILE A 219 -2.55 -3.29 -8.87
N ALA A 220 -3.22 -2.27 -8.34
CA ALA A 220 -4.41 -2.42 -7.51
C ALA A 220 -5.49 -1.39 -7.84
N GLY A 221 -6.75 -1.75 -7.60
CA GLY A 221 -7.91 -0.89 -7.78
C GLY A 221 -8.91 -1.46 -8.77
N SER A 222 -9.74 -0.58 -9.33
CA SER A 222 -10.81 -0.91 -10.25
C SER A 222 -10.48 -0.49 -11.68
N LYS A 223 -11.34 -0.87 -12.64
CA LYS A 223 -11.22 -0.41 -14.04
C LYS A 223 -11.36 1.10 -14.23
N LYS A 224 -11.79 1.85 -13.19
CA LYS A 224 -11.94 3.31 -13.23
C LYS A 224 -10.82 4.04 -12.52
N LYS A 225 -10.19 3.37 -11.55
CA LYS A 225 -9.17 3.97 -10.68
C LYS A 225 -8.18 2.89 -10.28
N THR A 226 -6.96 3.01 -10.74
CA THR A 226 -5.90 2.00 -10.56
C THR A 226 -4.67 2.66 -9.98
N LYS A 227 -4.15 2.10 -8.89
CA LYS A 227 -2.87 2.47 -8.29
C LYS A 227 -1.78 1.56 -8.85
N VAL A 228 -0.67 2.17 -9.21
CA VAL A 228 0.57 1.49 -9.60
C VAL A 228 1.63 1.77 -8.55
N HIS A 229 2.35 0.75 -8.14
CA HIS A 229 3.54 0.81 -7.32
C HIS A 229 4.63 -0.04 -7.99
N ILE A 230 5.83 0.50 -8.14
CA ILE A 230 6.97 -0.16 -8.78
C ILE A 230 8.29 0.45 -8.29
N HIS A 231 9.34 -0.36 -8.17
CA HIS A 231 10.68 0.14 -7.91
C HIS A 231 11.45 0.30 -9.21
N VAL A 232 11.99 1.48 -9.47
CA VAL A 232 12.66 1.84 -10.74
C VAL A 232 13.83 2.80 -10.52
N ASN A 233 14.66 2.97 -11.55
CA ASN A 233 15.70 3.99 -11.56
C ASN A 233 15.25 5.31 -12.23
N LYS A 234 14.15 5.28 -13.01
CA LYS A 234 13.62 6.45 -13.73
C LYS A 234 12.11 6.56 -13.54
N PRO A 235 11.64 7.23 -12.47
CA PRO A 235 10.20 7.42 -12.19
C PRO A 235 9.43 8.07 -13.34
N ALA A 236 10.05 9.02 -14.05
CA ALA A 236 9.43 9.72 -15.18
C ALA A 236 8.92 8.78 -16.28
N ASP A 237 9.71 7.74 -16.61
CA ASP A 237 9.34 6.77 -17.65
C ASP A 237 8.06 6.02 -17.25
N ILE A 238 7.90 5.72 -15.95
CA ILE A 238 6.72 5.04 -15.40
C ILE A 238 5.49 5.93 -15.52
N PHE A 239 5.58 7.20 -15.12
CA PHE A 239 4.46 8.14 -15.21
C PHE A 239 4.02 8.34 -16.67
N LYS A 240 4.99 8.42 -17.58
CA LYS A 240 4.73 8.53 -19.02
C LYS A 240 4.02 7.30 -19.56
N ILE A 241 4.50 6.08 -19.25
CA ILE A 241 3.83 4.83 -19.67
C ILE A 241 2.42 4.76 -19.08
N CYS A 242 2.25 5.11 -17.79
CA CYS A 242 0.95 5.11 -17.13
C CYS A 242 -0.04 6.09 -17.79
N SER A 243 0.43 7.20 -18.38
CA SER A 243 -0.44 8.18 -19.04
C SER A 243 -1.12 7.66 -20.31
N ASP A 244 -0.59 6.60 -20.91
CA ASP A 244 -1.22 5.93 -22.07
C ASP A 244 -2.49 5.17 -21.68
N PHE A 245 -2.68 4.88 -20.37
CA PHE A 245 -3.82 4.12 -19.85
C PHE A 245 -4.91 4.99 -19.20
N GLY A 246 -4.64 6.28 -18.99
CA GLY A 246 -5.58 7.22 -18.39
C GLY A 246 -4.91 8.43 -17.76
N LYS A 247 -5.70 9.26 -17.07
CA LYS A 247 -5.17 10.45 -16.38
C LYS A 247 -4.37 10.02 -15.16
N VAL A 248 -3.07 10.31 -15.16
CA VAL A 248 -2.16 10.07 -14.02
C VAL A 248 -2.31 11.18 -12.99
N THR A 249 -2.33 10.82 -11.73
CA THR A 249 -2.41 11.73 -10.58
C THR A 249 -1.71 11.10 -9.37
N GLY A 250 -1.32 11.91 -8.38
CA GLY A 250 -0.73 11.41 -7.14
C GLY A 250 0.64 10.74 -7.33
N GLU A 251 1.40 11.25 -8.31
CA GLU A 251 2.76 10.82 -8.60
C GLU A 251 3.63 10.99 -7.36
N LYS A 252 4.39 9.97 -7.03
CA LYS A 252 5.29 9.90 -5.89
C LYS A 252 6.50 9.07 -6.25
N ALA A 253 7.68 9.54 -5.85
CA ALA A 253 8.92 8.77 -5.94
C ALA A 253 9.71 9.01 -4.65
N ASP A 254 9.95 7.96 -3.89
CA ASP A 254 10.76 7.98 -2.67
C ASP A 254 12.12 7.35 -2.96
N ASP A 255 13.19 8.00 -2.56
CA ASP A 255 14.55 7.49 -2.69
C ASP A 255 14.84 6.44 -1.61
N MET A 256 14.81 5.18 -1.99
CA MET A 256 15.04 4.05 -1.06
C MET A 256 16.49 3.95 -0.60
N TRP A 257 17.44 4.37 -1.43
CA TRP A 257 18.86 4.33 -1.04
C TRP A 257 19.14 5.37 0.04
N GLN A 258 18.59 6.58 -0.08
CA GLN A 258 18.70 7.59 0.95
C GLN A 258 18.01 7.14 2.25
N GLN A 259 16.82 6.54 2.16
CA GLN A 259 16.15 5.98 3.34
C GLN A 259 16.97 4.88 4.02
N GLN A 260 17.71 4.08 3.28
CA GLN A 260 18.61 3.06 3.83
C GLN A 260 19.82 3.68 4.51
N GLU A 261 20.44 4.70 3.91
CA GLU A 261 21.56 5.43 4.50
C GLU A 261 21.14 6.10 5.82
N ASP A 262 19.96 6.72 5.85
CA ASP A 262 19.39 7.34 7.06
C ASP A 262 19.12 6.29 8.15
N ALA A 263 18.63 5.10 7.79
CA ALA A 263 18.39 4.01 8.72
C ALA A 263 19.66 3.35 9.28
N GLN A 264 20.76 3.33 8.52
CA GLN A 264 22.05 2.76 8.93
C GLN A 264 22.85 3.66 9.87
N GLY A 265 22.33 4.83 10.19
CA GLY A 265 22.79 5.61 11.32
C GLY A 265 23.99 6.51 11.04
N HIS A 266 23.83 7.48 10.21
CA HIS A 266 24.50 8.76 10.47
C HIS A 266 23.99 9.25 11.82
N LYS A 267 24.91 9.66 12.70
CA LYS A 267 24.56 10.23 14.01
C LYS A 267 23.48 11.27 13.80
N SER A 268 22.27 11.01 14.28
CA SER A 268 21.18 11.98 14.17
C SER A 268 21.70 13.31 14.75
N LYS A 269 21.84 14.30 13.90
CA LYS A 269 22.11 15.66 14.37
C LYS A 269 20.89 16.08 15.20
N GLU A 270 21.09 16.84 16.25
CA GLU A 270 19.98 17.29 17.11
C GLU A 270 18.93 18.11 16.34
N VAL A 271 19.26 18.58 15.14
CA VAL A 271 18.40 19.38 14.27
C VAL A 271 18.52 18.88 12.83
N ALA A 272 17.42 18.43 12.25
CA ALA A 272 17.31 18.14 10.82
C ALA A 272 17.00 19.45 10.05
N ILE A 273 17.65 19.62 8.90
CA ILE A 273 17.34 20.72 7.97
C ILE A 273 16.48 20.13 6.85
N VAL A 274 15.29 20.70 6.70
CA VAL A 274 14.36 20.28 5.63
C VAL A 274 14.00 21.48 4.78
N THR A 275 14.13 21.36 3.46
CA THR A 275 13.74 22.40 2.50
C THR A 275 12.91 21.81 1.36
N ASP A 276 12.30 22.64 0.53
CA ASP A 276 11.75 22.15 -0.74
C ASP A 276 12.80 22.19 -1.86
N SER A 277 12.50 21.55 -2.99
CA SER A 277 13.41 21.45 -4.12
C SER A 277 13.66 22.78 -4.84
N GLY A 278 12.87 23.82 -4.54
CA GLY A 278 13.08 25.18 -5.05
C GLY A 278 14.31 25.86 -4.48
N ALA A 279 14.91 25.30 -3.40
CA ALA A 279 16.17 25.79 -2.85
C ALA A 279 17.36 25.61 -3.78
N ASP A 280 17.26 24.69 -4.75
CA ASP A 280 18.30 24.42 -5.77
C ASP A 280 19.72 24.32 -5.21
N LEU A 281 19.88 23.41 -4.24
CA LEU A 281 21.14 23.21 -3.52
C LEU A 281 22.19 22.55 -4.44
N PRO A 282 23.48 22.88 -4.29
CA PRO A 282 24.57 22.19 -4.98
C PRO A 282 24.64 20.72 -4.57
N ASP A 283 24.99 19.85 -5.51
CA ASP A 283 25.12 18.40 -5.29
C ASP A 283 26.27 18.02 -4.32
N ASP A 284 27.25 18.93 -4.12
CA ASP A 284 28.44 18.74 -3.30
C ASP A 284 28.33 19.36 -1.89
N ILE A 285 27.11 19.72 -1.45
CA ILE A 285 26.91 20.33 -0.15
C ILE A 285 27.08 19.30 0.97
N ASP A 286 28.07 19.51 1.84
CA ASP A 286 28.36 18.65 3.00
C ASP A 286 27.47 19.00 4.22
N LEU A 287 26.16 19.03 3.98
CA LEU A 287 25.14 19.24 5.00
C LEU A 287 24.05 18.19 4.85
N ASP A 288 23.57 17.68 5.97
CA ASP A 288 22.43 16.77 6.02
C ASP A 288 21.14 17.58 5.81
N ILE A 289 20.74 17.72 4.53
CA ILE A 289 19.56 18.48 4.13
C ILE A 289 18.59 17.57 3.41
N HIS A 290 17.42 17.39 3.99
CA HIS A 290 16.32 16.66 3.38
C HIS A 290 15.55 17.57 2.42
N THR A 291 15.31 17.10 1.20
CA THR A 291 14.64 17.91 0.19
C THR A 291 13.27 17.33 -0.15
N VAL A 292 12.23 18.14 0.04
CA VAL A 292 10.85 17.82 -0.36
C VAL A 292 10.62 18.28 -1.79
N PRO A 293 10.32 17.40 -2.75
CA PRO A 293 10.14 17.81 -4.15
C PRO A 293 8.87 18.66 -4.32
N VAL A 294 9.02 19.79 -5.00
CA VAL A 294 7.92 20.65 -5.44
C VAL A 294 7.17 19.94 -6.57
N ARG A 295 5.87 20.11 -6.62
CA ARG A 295 5.05 19.66 -7.74
C ARG A 295 4.75 20.83 -8.67
N TYR A 296 4.76 20.55 -9.96
CA TYR A 296 4.36 21.53 -10.98
C TYR A 296 3.52 20.84 -12.06
N ASN A 297 2.81 21.62 -12.85
CA ASN A 297 2.01 21.11 -13.94
C ASN A 297 2.10 22.04 -15.16
N PHE A 298 2.17 21.43 -16.34
CA PHE A 298 1.89 22.08 -17.62
C PHE A 298 0.46 21.72 -18.02
N GLY A 299 -0.46 22.67 -17.94
CA GLY A 299 -1.88 22.38 -18.11
C GLY A 299 -2.39 21.31 -17.13
N ASP A 300 -2.91 20.20 -17.66
CA ASP A 300 -3.43 19.08 -16.87
C ASP A 300 -2.40 17.99 -16.54
N ILE A 301 -1.17 18.09 -17.05
CA ILE A 301 -0.10 17.12 -16.82
C ILE A 301 0.71 17.55 -15.61
N GLY A 302 0.75 16.67 -14.58
CA GLY A 302 1.50 16.90 -13.35
C GLY A 302 2.91 16.32 -13.39
N TYR A 303 3.84 16.99 -12.72
CA TYR A 303 5.25 16.63 -12.60
C TYR A 303 5.72 16.78 -11.16
N VAL A 304 6.75 16.03 -10.81
CA VAL A 304 7.47 16.14 -9.53
C VAL A 304 8.87 16.64 -9.84
N ASP A 305 9.24 17.77 -9.27
CA ASP A 305 10.52 18.44 -9.54
C ASP A 305 11.71 17.53 -9.26
N LYS A 306 12.71 17.58 -10.14
CA LYS A 306 13.92 16.74 -10.15
C LYS A 306 13.70 15.23 -10.32
N LEU A 307 12.44 14.74 -10.31
CA LEU A 307 12.12 13.32 -10.42
C LEU A 307 11.38 12.98 -11.72
N SER A 308 10.53 13.87 -12.23
CA SER A 308 9.71 13.60 -13.43
C SER A 308 10.39 13.97 -14.73
N GLN A 309 11.29 14.96 -14.70
CA GLN A 309 12.02 15.47 -15.88
C GLN A 309 13.41 15.88 -15.48
N THR A 310 14.36 15.76 -16.42
CA THR A 310 15.66 16.43 -16.30
C THR A 310 15.51 17.94 -16.51
N PRO A 311 16.46 18.77 -16.04
CA PRO A 311 16.46 20.20 -16.33
C PRO A 311 16.36 20.51 -17.83
N GLU A 312 17.06 19.76 -18.68
CA GLU A 312 17.04 19.92 -20.13
C GLU A 312 15.65 19.64 -20.71
N GLU A 313 14.97 18.60 -20.24
CA GLU A 313 13.61 18.24 -20.66
C GLU A 313 12.61 19.30 -20.21
N PHE A 314 12.73 19.79 -18.97
CA PHE A 314 11.90 20.86 -18.45
C PHE A 314 12.04 22.15 -19.28
N TYR A 315 13.26 22.61 -19.54
CA TYR A 315 13.47 23.81 -20.33
C TYR A 315 13.05 23.68 -21.81
N LYS A 316 13.19 22.45 -22.35
CA LYS A 316 12.65 22.16 -23.69
C LYS A 316 11.13 22.28 -23.70
N GLU A 317 10.45 21.67 -22.71
CA GLU A 317 9.00 21.75 -22.60
C GLU A 317 8.54 23.19 -22.33
N LEU A 318 9.20 23.90 -21.44
CA LEU A 318 8.92 25.32 -21.15
C LEU A 318 8.97 26.18 -22.39
N SER A 319 9.88 25.89 -23.35
CA SER A 319 10.03 26.63 -24.59
C SER A 319 9.02 26.26 -25.67
N THR A 320 8.43 25.09 -25.61
CA THR A 320 7.56 24.54 -26.68
C THR A 320 6.09 24.41 -26.27
N ASN A 321 5.81 24.26 -24.96
CA ASN A 321 4.46 24.11 -24.46
C ASN A 321 3.75 25.47 -24.38
N PRO A 322 2.52 25.60 -24.94
CA PRO A 322 1.76 26.85 -24.86
C PRO A 322 1.25 27.15 -23.43
N GLU A 323 1.19 26.16 -22.57
CA GLU A 323 0.77 26.29 -21.18
C GLU A 323 1.99 26.59 -20.31
N HIS A 324 1.98 27.69 -19.56
CA HIS A 324 3.02 27.97 -18.56
C HIS A 324 2.91 27.03 -17.36
N PRO A 325 4.05 26.54 -16.81
CA PRO A 325 4.02 25.67 -15.64
C PRO A 325 3.52 26.44 -14.41
N LYS A 326 2.73 25.73 -13.60
CA LYS A 326 2.24 26.21 -12.28
C LYS A 326 2.76 25.29 -11.20
N THR A 327 3.37 25.85 -10.15
CA THR A 327 3.86 25.09 -9.01
C THR A 327 2.81 24.97 -7.92
N SER A 328 2.88 23.86 -7.18
CA SER A 328 2.10 23.64 -5.95
C SER A 328 3.07 23.48 -4.78
N GLN A 329 2.85 24.22 -3.70
CA GLN A 329 3.66 24.06 -2.50
C GLN A 329 3.52 22.65 -1.93
N PRO A 330 4.60 22.03 -1.44
CA PRO A 330 4.52 20.81 -0.64
C PRO A 330 3.64 21.03 0.59
N THR A 331 2.87 20.02 0.95
CA THR A 331 2.00 20.11 2.13
C THR A 331 2.80 19.95 3.43
N PRO A 332 2.29 20.40 4.59
CA PRO A 332 2.93 20.10 5.87
C PRO A 332 3.12 18.60 6.11
N GLY A 333 2.29 17.76 5.50
CA GLY A 333 2.43 16.30 5.55
C GLY A 333 3.60 15.80 4.73
N ASP A 334 3.99 16.49 3.65
CA ASP A 334 5.16 16.14 2.85
C ASP A 334 6.44 16.43 3.64
N PHE A 335 6.52 17.60 4.29
CA PHE A 335 7.64 17.94 5.18
C PHE A 335 7.78 17.04 6.41
N ARG A 336 6.68 16.51 6.95
CA ARG A 336 6.72 15.60 8.11
C ARG A 336 7.21 14.19 7.77
N ARG A 337 7.27 13.85 6.50
CA ARG A 337 7.69 12.54 6.02
C ARG A 337 9.17 12.45 5.69
N GLN A 338 9.80 13.59 5.59
CA GLN A 338 11.25 13.72 5.51
C GLN A 338 11.85 13.79 6.92
#